data_d78422ea1c39db9791e55312727cdf02
#
_entry.id   d78422ea1c39db9791e55312727cdf02
#
_cell.length_a   1.000
_cell.length_b   1.000
_cell.length_c   1.000
_cell.angle_alpha   90.00
_cell.angle_beta   90.00
_cell.angle_gamma   90.00
#
_symmetry.space_group_name_H-M   'P 1'
#
loop_
_entity.id
_entity.type
_entity.pdbx_description
1 polymer ?
#
loop_
_entity_poly.entity_id
_entity_poly.type
_entity_poly.pdbx_seq_one_letter_code
_entity_poly.pdbx_strand_id
1 'polypeptide(L)'
;ALSHAAPMTRMLGQRDHLYTETAMLEREVAIFRSQRMAKPPRRRPQFDPRQRAEILQLSVLRGWSSKQTALRFGVHPNTIRNWRRSLRDKGRAERLLGEPPWNRLHEAVRWTVHEIRRICPEREFGTRTIALHMIRAGIQISRTSIRRILEEERCKTDRWQRHVPTPDAGDATHLMSPKAPHFVWHTDITEFRVLWKRFEIAAVLDGYSRKLLAIRVFNRRVTTDEMTRLIKDARDQTGTLPRFLISDRGSQFRQQFAEACRVQGIIHVRCKVRVWQLNAKIERFFRTLKSWLRPSCFIPTEARIQERLDEFQIWYNEYRVHGAHPAHTRNEQLVGIKRDPVRFTQWGGVEPSIRIDRQSTRGDPKLFHLYIKIKEREKAP
;
A
#
# COMPACT_ATOMS: atom_id res chain seq x y z
N ALA A 1 -49.82 -37.60 18.79
CA ALA A 1 -51.16 -37.40 19.35
C ALA A 1 -52.24 -37.08 18.26
N LEU A 2 -51.87 -36.50 17.12
CA LEU A 2 -52.82 -36.12 16.05
C LEU A 2 -53.11 -37.24 15.01
N SER A 3 -52.43 -38.39 15.05
CA SER A 3 -52.55 -39.46 14.06
C SER A 3 -53.90 -40.19 14.11
N HIS A 4 -54.62 -40.17 15.25
CA HIS A 4 -55.90 -40.83 15.44
C HIS A 4 -57.08 -39.84 15.50
N ALA A 5 -56.84 -38.54 15.32
CA ALA A 5 -57.91 -37.54 15.35
C ALA A 5 -58.74 -37.54 14.06
N ALA A 6 -60.02 -37.14 14.13
CA ALA A 6 -60.88 -36.94 12.96
C ALA A 6 -60.22 -35.96 11.98
N PRO A 7 -60.44 -36.09 10.65
CA PRO A 7 -59.78 -35.23 9.65
C PRO A 7 -59.93 -33.74 9.92
N MET A 8 -61.08 -33.31 10.40
CA MET A 8 -61.36 -31.91 10.75
C MET A 8 -60.49 -31.41 11.90
N THR A 9 -60.32 -32.21 12.96
CA THR A 9 -59.49 -31.86 14.12
C THR A 9 -57.99 -31.77 13.71
N ARG A 10 -57.55 -32.62 12.79
CA ARG A 10 -56.22 -32.61 12.23
C ARG A 10 -55.94 -31.35 11.43
N MET A 11 -56.88 -30.92 10.58
CA MET A 11 -56.82 -29.69 9.81
C MET A 11 -56.80 -28.45 10.73
N LEU A 12 -57.60 -28.41 11.77
CA LEU A 12 -57.61 -27.32 12.76
C LEU A 12 -56.25 -27.23 13.50
N GLY A 13 -55.73 -28.37 13.95
CA GLY A 13 -54.42 -28.42 14.59
C GLY A 13 -53.26 -27.97 13.67
N GLN A 14 -53.30 -28.37 12.41
CA GLN A 14 -52.32 -27.90 11.40
C GLN A 14 -52.46 -26.40 11.16
N ARG A 15 -53.65 -25.87 11.05
CA ARG A 15 -53.92 -24.44 10.91
C ARG A 15 -53.34 -23.65 12.09
N ASP A 16 -53.63 -24.08 13.30
CA ASP A 16 -53.20 -23.39 14.52
C ASP A 16 -51.66 -23.45 14.69
N HIS A 17 -51.03 -24.56 14.32
CA HIS A 17 -49.56 -24.67 14.23
C HIS A 17 -49.00 -23.69 13.20
N LEU A 18 -49.57 -23.61 12.00
CA LEU A 18 -49.14 -22.66 10.98
C LEU A 18 -49.30 -21.19 11.40
N TYR A 19 -50.38 -20.86 12.12
CA TYR A 19 -50.54 -19.51 12.70
C TYR A 19 -49.47 -19.19 13.73
N THR A 20 -49.15 -20.15 14.60
CA THR A 20 -48.10 -19.98 15.60
C THR A 20 -46.73 -19.79 14.98
N GLU A 21 -46.37 -20.64 14.02
CA GLU A 21 -45.12 -20.53 13.25
C GLU A 21 -45.03 -19.21 12.50
N THR A 22 -46.13 -18.78 11.85
CA THR A 22 -46.16 -17.47 11.15
C THR A 22 -45.94 -16.32 12.11
N ALA A 23 -46.54 -16.35 13.30
CA ALA A 23 -46.34 -15.33 14.32
C ALA A 23 -44.89 -15.28 14.87
N MET A 24 -44.25 -16.45 15.03
CA MET A 24 -42.86 -16.55 15.43
C MET A 24 -41.92 -15.98 14.34
N LEU A 25 -42.11 -16.37 13.08
CA LEU A 25 -41.33 -15.84 11.95
C LEU A 25 -41.53 -14.33 11.75
N GLU A 26 -42.74 -13.80 11.97
CA GLU A 26 -42.95 -12.34 11.94
C GLU A 26 -42.17 -11.59 13.02
N ARG A 27 -42.06 -12.15 14.24
CA ARG A 27 -41.26 -11.60 15.31
C ARG A 27 -39.78 -11.62 14.96
N GLU A 28 -39.26 -12.73 14.43
CA GLU A 28 -37.88 -12.85 13.99
C GLU A 28 -37.54 -11.81 12.90
N VAL A 29 -38.38 -11.71 11.88
CA VAL A 29 -38.21 -10.69 10.81
C VAL A 29 -38.29 -9.28 11.39
N ALA A 30 -39.11 -9.01 12.38
CA ALA A 30 -39.18 -7.70 13.04
C ALA A 30 -37.87 -7.34 13.74
N ILE A 31 -37.20 -8.30 14.40
CA ILE A 31 -35.88 -8.10 15.00
C ILE A 31 -34.85 -7.73 13.94
N PHE A 32 -34.71 -8.48 12.86
CA PHE A 32 -33.77 -8.17 11.78
C PHE A 32 -34.05 -6.82 11.10
N ARG A 33 -35.33 -6.46 10.95
CA ARG A 33 -35.70 -5.13 10.45
C ARG A 33 -35.27 -4.02 11.38
N SER A 34 -35.49 -4.16 12.68
CA SER A 34 -35.12 -3.15 13.67
C SER A 34 -33.59 -2.93 13.66
N GLN A 35 -32.78 -4.00 13.63
CA GLN A 35 -31.33 -3.93 13.51
C GLN A 35 -30.87 -3.23 12.22
N ARG A 36 -31.56 -3.50 11.09
CA ARG A 36 -31.25 -2.83 9.84
C ARG A 36 -31.61 -1.35 9.88
N MET A 37 -32.74 -1.00 10.45
CA MET A 37 -33.23 0.38 10.54
C MET A 37 -32.41 1.22 11.53
N ALA A 38 -31.85 0.65 12.56
CA ALA A 38 -30.93 1.31 13.50
C ALA A 38 -29.63 1.81 12.84
N LYS A 39 -29.26 1.26 11.68
CA LYS A 39 -28.07 1.71 10.94
C LYS A 39 -28.42 2.88 10.03
N PRO A 40 -27.57 3.94 9.97
CA PRO A 40 -27.72 5.02 8.99
C PRO A 40 -27.79 4.48 7.56
N PRO A 41 -28.59 5.05 6.64
CA PRO A 41 -28.80 4.53 5.29
C PRO A 41 -27.52 4.19 4.51
N ARG A 42 -26.46 5.02 4.67
CA ARG A 42 -25.16 4.82 4.02
C ARG A 42 -24.36 3.62 4.57
N ARG A 43 -24.69 3.13 5.77
CA ARG A 43 -24.03 2.00 6.44
C ARG A 43 -24.85 0.71 6.38
N ARG A 44 -26.06 0.74 5.77
CA ARG A 44 -26.88 -0.46 5.60
C ARG A 44 -26.26 -1.36 4.54
N PRO A 45 -26.20 -2.69 4.75
CA PRO A 45 -25.80 -3.63 3.72
C PRO A 45 -26.64 -3.44 2.46
N GLN A 46 -26.00 -3.40 1.30
CA GLN A 46 -26.71 -3.33 0.02
C GLN A 46 -27.26 -4.72 -0.32
N PHE A 47 -28.43 -4.74 -0.91
CA PHE A 47 -28.99 -5.98 -1.46
C PHE A 47 -28.21 -6.38 -2.71
N ASP A 48 -27.81 -7.63 -2.76
CA ASP A 48 -27.24 -8.22 -3.96
C ASP A 48 -28.32 -8.35 -5.08
N PRO A 49 -27.91 -8.63 -6.31
CA PRO A 49 -28.85 -8.71 -7.42
C PRO A 49 -29.92 -9.77 -7.26
N ARG A 50 -29.61 -10.93 -6.70
CA ARG A 50 -30.61 -12.01 -6.46
C ARG A 50 -31.64 -11.55 -5.43
N GLN A 51 -31.19 -10.98 -4.34
CA GLN A 51 -32.06 -10.39 -3.32
C GLN A 51 -32.93 -9.27 -3.87
N ARG A 52 -32.44 -8.43 -4.81
CA ARG A 52 -33.27 -7.40 -5.47
C ARG A 52 -34.37 -8.04 -6.31
N ALA A 53 -34.06 -9.11 -7.06
CA ALA A 53 -35.03 -9.85 -7.83
C ALA A 53 -36.10 -10.46 -6.92
N GLU A 54 -35.70 -11.13 -5.84
CA GLU A 54 -36.62 -11.72 -4.85
C GLU A 54 -37.51 -10.65 -4.20
N ILE A 55 -36.96 -9.50 -3.83
CA ILE A 55 -37.73 -8.38 -3.26
C ILE A 55 -38.80 -7.90 -4.25
N LEU A 56 -38.43 -7.77 -5.53
CA LEU A 56 -39.38 -7.35 -6.54
C LEU A 56 -40.46 -8.43 -6.80
N GLN A 57 -40.07 -9.69 -6.84
CA GLN A 57 -41.01 -10.82 -6.96
C GLN A 57 -42.00 -10.88 -5.78
N LEU A 58 -41.49 -10.78 -4.55
CA LEU A 58 -42.32 -10.70 -3.35
C LEU A 58 -43.28 -9.51 -3.39
N SER A 59 -42.80 -8.35 -3.89
CA SER A 59 -43.65 -7.17 -4.01
C SER A 59 -44.82 -7.35 -4.97
N VAL A 60 -44.63 -8.14 -6.03
CA VAL A 60 -45.72 -8.50 -6.99
C VAL A 60 -46.67 -9.51 -6.37
N LEU A 61 -46.13 -10.61 -5.81
CA LEU A 61 -46.95 -11.68 -5.20
C LEU A 61 -47.83 -11.17 -4.03
N ARG A 62 -47.33 -10.19 -3.28
CA ARG A 62 -48.03 -9.59 -2.15
C ARG A 62 -48.83 -8.33 -2.49
N GLY A 63 -48.81 -7.86 -3.75
CA GLY A 63 -49.47 -6.63 -4.16
C GLY A 63 -48.93 -5.35 -3.50
N TRP A 64 -47.67 -5.35 -3.06
CA TRP A 64 -47.09 -4.20 -2.34
C TRP A 64 -46.75 -3.05 -3.28
N SER A 65 -47.11 -1.84 -2.86
CA SER A 65 -46.66 -0.62 -3.51
C SER A 65 -45.15 -0.41 -3.32
N SER A 66 -44.52 0.46 -4.13
CA SER A 66 -43.12 0.80 -3.96
C SER A 66 -42.82 1.41 -2.58
N LYS A 67 -43.75 2.14 -1.97
CA LYS A 67 -43.62 2.68 -0.63
C LYS A 67 -43.64 1.57 0.43
N GLN A 68 -44.60 0.65 0.36
CA GLN A 68 -44.71 -0.50 1.26
C GLN A 68 -43.49 -1.44 1.15
N THR A 69 -43.05 -1.76 -0.06
CA THR A 69 -41.85 -2.55 -0.30
C THR A 69 -40.61 -1.86 0.30
N ALA A 70 -40.45 -0.57 0.06
CA ALA A 70 -39.32 0.21 0.57
C ALA A 70 -39.27 0.22 2.09
N LEU A 71 -40.42 0.42 2.75
CA LEU A 71 -40.53 0.38 4.21
C LEU A 71 -40.12 -0.99 4.78
N ARG A 72 -40.63 -2.08 4.18
CA ARG A 72 -40.34 -3.43 4.65
C ARG A 72 -38.87 -3.83 4.55
N PHE A 73 -38.18 -3.39 3.51
CA PHE A 73 -36.77 -3.71 3.26
C PHE A 73 -35.78 -2.63 3.67
N GLY A 74 -36.26 -1.53 4.27
CA GLY A 74 -35.42 -0.44 4.78
C GLY A 74 -34.59 0.25 3.69
N VAL A 75 -35.19 0.50 2.52
CA VAL A 75 -34.62 1.25 1.41
C VAL A 75 -35.49 2.46 1.06
N HIS A 76 -34.96 3.37 0.24
CA HIS A 76 -35.75 4.50 -0.22
C HIS A 76 -36.74 4.07 -1.32
N PRO A 77 -37.98 4.62 -1.38
CA PRO A 77 -38.95 4.26 -2.41
C PRO A 77 -38.46 4.43 -3.85
N ASN A 78 -37.59 5.43 -4.10
CA ASN A 78 -36.97 5.61 -5.42
C ASN A 78 -36.05 4.46 -5.81
N THR A 79 -35.43 3.79 -4.84
CA THR A 79 -34.60 2.59 -5.09
C THR A 79 -35.45 1.47 -5.69
N ILE A 80 -36.64 1.20 -5.11
CA ILE A 80 -37.56 0.21 -5.63
C ILE A 80 -38.07 0.60 -7.02
N ARG A 81 -38.41 1.89 -7.24
CA ARG A 81 -38.81 2.38 -8.56
C ARG A 81 -37.72 2.20 -9.61
N ASN A 82 -36.48 2.52 -9.25
CA ASN A 82 -35.33 2.34 -10.15
C ASN A 82 -35.09 0.88 -10.49
N TRP A 83 -35.20 -0.04 -9.52
CA TRP A 83 -35.11 -1.48 -9.78
C TRP A 83 -36.21 -1.96 -10.72
N ARG A 84 -37.49 -1.53 -10.51
CA ARG A 84 -38.60 -1.86 -11.40
C ARG A 84 -38.39 -1.29 -12.81
N ARG A 85 -37.88 -0.06 -12.92
CA ARG A 85 -37.54 0.55 -14.22
C ARG A 85 -36.47 -0.24 -14.95
N SER A 86 -35.38 -0.59 -14.27
CA SER A 86 -34.31 -1.39 -14.86
C SER A 86 -34.78 -2.75 -15.39
N LEU A 87 -35.75 -3.37 -14.73
CA LEU A 87 -36.41 -4.59 -15.22
C LEU A 87 -37.19 -4.35 -16.49
N ARG A 88 -37.95 -3.25 -16.54
CA ARG A 88 -38.85 -2.94 -17.66
C ARG A 88 -38.07 -2.54 -18.91
N ASP A 89 -37.08 -1.66 -18.76
CA ASP A 89 -36.37 -1.06 -19.89
C ASP A 89 -35.37 -2.02 -20.57
N LYS A 90 -34.95 -3.09 -19.92
CA LYS A 90 -33.86 -3.95 -20.40
C LYS A 90 -34.21 -5.41 -20.64
N GLY A 91 -35.45 -5.80 -20.43
CA GLY A 91 -36.06 -7.10 -20.86
C GLY A 91 -35.38 -8.38 -20.35
N ARG A 92 -34.41 -8.35 -19.45
CA ARG A 92 -33.73 -9.52 -18.92
C ARG A 92 -33.43 -9.37 -17.43
N ALA A 93 -33.79 -10.39 -16.65
CA ALA A 93 -33.45 -10.50 -15.22
C ALA A 93 -31.92 -10.41 -14.94
N GLU A 94 -31.08 -10.76 -15.89
CA GLU A 94 -29.63 -10.65 -15.82
C GLU A 94 -29.11 -9.21 -15.62
N ARG A 95 -29.90 -8.20 -15.95
CA ARG A 95 -29.55 -6.78 -15.80
C ARG A 95 -29.99 -6.16 -14.47
N LEU A 96 -30.73 -6.87 -13.64
CA LEU A 96 -30.81 -6.59 -12.21
C LEU A 96 -29.47 -6.83 -11.52
N LEU A 97 -28.62 -7.63 -12.13
CA LEU A 97 -27.23 -7.86 -11.74
C LEU A 97 -26.36 -6.60 -11.85
N GLY A 98 -26.95 -5.44 -12.12
CA GLY A 98 -26.29 -4.16 -12.12
C GLY A 98 -25.03 -4.17 -12.99
N GLU A 99 -25.00 -3.38 -14.05
CA GLU A 99 -23.72 -3.08 -14.69
C GLU A 99 -22.74 -2.70 -13.60
N PRO A 100 -21.50 -3.23 -13.64
CA PRO A 100 -20.50 -2.83 -12.68
C PRO A 100 -20.45 -1.30 -12.66
N PRO A 101 -20.35 -0.67 -11.47
CA PRO A 101 -20.31 0.78 -11.41
C PRO A 101 -19.28 1.31 -12.37
N TRP A 102 -19.57 2.41 -13.09
CA TRP A 102 -18.72 3.04 -14.09
C TRP A 102 -17.26 3.24 -13.62
N ASN A 103 -17.06 3.33 -12.29
CA ASN A 103 -15.77 3.47 -11.63
C ASN A 103 -15.20 2.14 -11.11
N ARG A 104 -15.78 0.99 -11.51
CA ARG A 104 -15.20 -0.32 -11.20
C ARG A 104 -13.83 -0.44 -11.88
N LEU A 105 -12.84 -0.85 -11.10
CA LEU A 105 -11.52 -1.13 -11.63
C LEU A 105 -11.60 -2.27 -12.64
N HIS A 106 -10.93 -2.09 -13.77
CA HIS A 106 -10.83 -3.10 -14.82
C HIS A 106 -10.29 -4.42 -14.24
N GLU A 107 -10.81 -5.56 -14.70
CA GLU A 107 -10.40 -6.88 -14.19
C GLU A 107 -8.89 -7.13 -14.36
N ALA A 108 -8.29 -6.65 -15.45
CA ALA A 108 -6.84 -6.73 -15.64
C ALA A 108 -6.04 -6.02 -14.54
N VAL A 109 -6.53 -4.87 -14.03
CA VAL A 109 -5.90 -4.17 -12.89
C VAL A 109 -6.04 -4.97 -11.61
N ARG A 110 -7.21 -5.59 -11.38
CA ARG A 110 -7.47 -6.44 -10.21
C ARG A 110 -6.57 -7.66 -10.23
N TRP A 111 -6.53 -8.35 -11.37
CA TRP A 111 -5.64 -9.50 -11.59
C TRP A 111 -4.17 -9.12 -11.35
N THR A 112 -3.72 -7.96 -11.87
CA THR A 112 -2.35 -7.48 -11.68
C THR A 112 -2.00 -7.31 -10.21
N VAL A 113 -2.91 -6.74 -9.40
CA VAL A 113 -2.70 -6.57 -7.96
C VAL A 113 -2.56 -7.91 -7.26
N HIS A 114 -3.40 -8.88 -7.58
CA HIS A 114 -3.34 -10.23 -7.01
C HIS A 114 -2.07 -10.96 -7.44
N GLU A 115 -1.72 -10.86 -8.71
CA GLU A 115 -0.51 -11.51 -9.26
C GLU A 115 0.77 -10.94 -8.67
N ILE A 116 0.88 -9.62 -8.51
CA ILE A 116 2.00 -8.99 -7.79
C ILE A 116 2.07 -9.54 -6.37
N ARG A 117 0.94 -9.67 -5.68
CA ARG A 117 0.91 -10.20 -4.31
C ARG A 117 1.31 -11.67 -4.25
N ARG A 118 0.97 -12.47 -5.26
CA ARG A 118 1.34 -13.88 -5.38
C ARG A 118 2.86 -14.04 -5.61
N ILE A 119 3.42 -13.24 -6.52
CA ILE A 119 4.84 -13.30 -6.88
C ILE A 119 5.74 -12.69 -5.80
N CYS A 120 5.24 -11.68 -5.07
CA CYS A 120 5.97 -10.96 -4.03
C CYS A 120 5.26 -11.11 -2.67
N PRO A 121 5.37 -12.28 -2.02
CA PRO A 121 4.70 -12.55 -0.74
C PRO A 121 5.36 -11.84 0.44
N GLU A 122 6.54 -11.24 0.26
CA GLU A 122 7.35 -10.63 1.31
C GLU A 122 6.55 -9.57 2.08
N ARG A 123 6.69 -9.58 3.41
CA ARG A 123 5.98 -8.65 4.31
C ARG A 123 6.24 -7.18 3.98
N GLU A 124 7.41 -6.88 3.44
CA GLU A 124 7.81 -5.53 3.04
C GLU A 124 7.11 -5.05 1.76
N PHE A 125 6.58 -5.99 0.95
CA PHE A 125 5.87 -5.71 -0.29
C PHE A 125 4.38 -5.45 -0.03
N GLY A 126 4.10 -4.41 0.78
CA GLY A 126 2.74 -4.03 1.18
C GLY A 126 1.98 -3.25 0.11
N THR A 127 0.74 -2.90 0.40
CA THR A 127 -0.18 -2.16 -0.51
C THR A 127 0.42 -0.87 -1.08
N ARG A 128 1.29 -0.20 -0.32
CA ARG A 128 2.00 1.00 -0.80
C ARG A 128 3.03 0.66 -1.87
N THR A 129 3.80 -0.40 -1.69
CA THR A 129 4.82 -0.85 -2.66
C THR A 129 4.14 -1.31 -3.94
N ILE A 130 3.05 -2.07 -3.84
CA ILE A 130 2.25 -2.48 -5.01
C ILE A 130 1.76 -1.23 -5.78
N ALA A 131 1.19 -0.23 -5.08
CA ALA A 131 0.74 1.02 -5.73
C ALA A 131 1.88 1.71 -6.50
N LEU A 132 3.08 1.77 -5.93
CA LEU A 132 4.23 2.41 -6.56
C LEU A 132 4.68 1.67 -7.83
N HIS A 133 4.69 0.34 -7.82
CA HIS A 133 5.02 -0.46 -9.00
C HIS A 133 3.95 -0.34 -10.08
N MET A 134 2.67 -0.27 -9.71
CA MET A 134 1.56 -0.02 -10.64
C MET A 134 1.70 1.36 -11.30
N ILE A 135 1.99 2.41 -10.52
CA ILE A 135 2.23 3.76 -11.04
C ILE A 135 3.44 3.77 -11.98
N ARG A 136 4.51 3.07 -11.62
CA ARG A 136 5.70 2.92 -12.48
C ARG A 136 5.38 2.25 -13.82
N ALA A 137 4.43 1.32 -13.82
CA ALA A 137 3.92 0.66 -15.03
C ALA A 137 2.91 1.51 -15.82
N GLY A 138 2.62 2.74 -15.38
CA GLY A 138 1.66 3.63 -16.03
C GLY A 138 0.23 3.53 -15.52
N ILE A 139 -0.04 2.71 -14.48
CA ILE A 139 -1.39 2.54 -13.91
C ILE A 139 -1.53 3.36 -12.64
N GLN A 140 -2.33 4.43 -12.69
CA GLN A 140 -2.63 5.21 -11.50
C GLN A 140 -3.70 4.52 -10.65
N ILE A 141 -3.30 3.99 -9.50
CA ILE A 141 -4.20 3.32 -8.55
C ILE A 141 -3.92 3.79 -7.11
N SER A 142 -4.98 4.00 -6.34
CA SER A 142 -4.83 4.41 -4.94
C SER A 142 -4.47 3.21 -4.05
N ARG A 143 -3.72 3.48 -2.97
CA ARG A 143 -3.43 2.48 -1.93
C ARG A 143 -4.71 1.88 -1.33
N THR A 144 -5.75 2.69 -1.18
CA THR A 144 -7.06 2.26 -0.64
C THR A 144 -7.75 1.28 -1.59
N SER A 145 -7.66 1.52 -2.90
CA SER A 145 -8.21 0.61 -3.92
C SER A 145 -7.49 -0.74 -3.89
N ILE A 146 -6.15 -0.74 -3.81
CA ILE A 146 -5.37 -1.99 -3.69
C ILE A 146 -5.75 -2.75 -2.41
N ARG A 147 -5.87 -2.05 -1.28
CA ARG A 147 -6.31 -2.68 -0.04
C ARG A 147 -7.67 -3.36 -0.23
N ARG A 148 -8.63 -2.66 -0.83
CA ARG A 148 -9.97 -3.19 -1.10
C ARG A 148 -9.93 -4.44 -1.98
N ILE A 149 -9.14 -4.42 -3.06
CA ILE A 149 -8.98 -5.58 -3.95
C ILE A 149 -8.44 -6.79 -3.16
N LEU A 150 -7.42 -6.60 -2.35
CA LEU A 150 -6.82 -7.68 -1.55
C LEU A 150 -7.70 -8.14 -0.38
N GLU A 151 -8.59 -7.27 0.13
CA GLU A 151 -9.55 -7.60 1.19
C GLU A 151 -10.80 -8.32 0.66
N GLU A 152 -11.18 -8.14 -0.60
CA GLU A 152 -12.29 -8.87 -1.21
C GLU A 152 -12.08 -10.40 -1.20
N GLU A 153 -10.83 -10.87 -1.27
CA GLU A 153 -10.48 -12.29 -1.09
C GLU A 153 -10.36 -12.70 0.38
N ARG A 154 -10.06 -11.73 1.27
CA ARG A 154 -9.95 -11.94 2.71
C ARG A 154 -11.26 -11.58 3.41
N CYS A 155 -12.35 -12.20 3.04
CA CYS A 155 -13.51 -12.15 3.91
C CYS A 155 -13.20 -12.93 5.19
N LYS A 156 -13.03 -12.20 6.29
CA LYS A 156 -12.82 -12.66 7.68
C LYS A 156 -11.34 -12.85 8.09
N THR A 157 -10.75 -11.81 8.61
CA THR A 157 -10.16 -11.73 9.96
C THR A 157 -9.47 -10.40 10.18
N ASP A 158 -9.83 -9.80 11.30
CA ASP A 158 -9.17 -8.78 12.13
C ASP A 158 -8.87 -7.38 11.60
N ARG A 159 -9.70 -6.49 12.15
CA ARG A 159 -9.52 -5.04 12.27
C ARG A 159 -8.53 -4.70 13.39
N TRP A 160 -7.96 -3.51 13.26
CA TRP A 160 -7.32 -2.59 14.20
C TRP A 160 -5.81 -2.38 14.00
N GLN A 161 -5.46 -1.25 13.41
CA GLN A 161 -4.28 -0.47 13.80
C GLN A 161 -4.57 1.03 13.70
N ARG A 162 -4.30 1.72 14.80
CA ARG A 162 -4.55 3.13 15.03
C ARG A 162 -3.60 4.05 14.27
N HIS A 163 -4.13 5.18 13.84
CA HIS A 163 -3.36 6.29 13.28
C HIS A 163 -2.82 7.16 14.43
N VAL A 164 -1.54 7.45 14.41
CA VAL A 164 -0.88 8.39 15.35
C VAL A 164 -0.62 9.70 14.59
N PRO A 165 -1.07 10.85 15.10
CA PRO A 165 -0.84 12.15 14.48
C PRO A 165 0.63 12.59 14.64
N THR A 166 1.16 13.28 13.64
CA THR A 166 2.49 13.91 13.65
C THR A 166 2.40 15.34 14.18
N PRO A 167 3.29 15.77 15.10
CA PRO A 167 3.33 17.16 15.57
C PRO A 167 4.00 18.10 14.57
N ASP A 168 3.57 19.36 14.59
CA ASP A 168 4.09 20.48 13.81
C ASP A 168 5.56 20.81 14.11
N ALA A 169 6.33 21.10 13.06
CA ALA A 169 7.73 21.46 13.11
C ALA A 169 7.98 22.85 12.57
N GLY A 170 8.42 23.76 13.46
CA GLY A 170 8.84 25.10 13.09
C GLY A 170 10.23 25.16 12.42
N ASP A 171 10.47 26.22 11.70
CA ASP A 171 11.69 26.83 11.10
C ASP A 171 12.86 26.01 10.48
N ALA A 172 12.92 24.69 10.63
CA ALA A 172 13.95 23.85 9.96
C ALA A 172 13.44 23.20 8.66
N THR A 173 12.36 23.67 8.09
CA THR A 173 11.61 23.03 7.00
C THR A 173 12.44 22.87 5.72
N HIS A 174 13.34 23.81 5.40
CA HIS A 174 14.18 23.74 4.21
C HIS A 174 15.27 22.66 4.29
N LEU A 175 15.79 22.34 5.48
CA LEU A 175 16.73 21.23 5.69
C LEU A 175 16.02 19.88 5.75
N MET A 176 14.79 19.84 6.25
CA MET A 176 13.99 18.63 6.33
C MET A 176 13.46 18.18 4.98
N SER A 177 13.15 19.11 4.08
CA SER A 177 12.60 18.84 2.75
C SER A 177 13.34 19.62 1.66
N PRO A 178 14.61 19.25 1.36
CA PRO A 178 15.38 19.91 0.32
C PRO A 178 14.67 19.78 -1.03
N LYS A 179 14.72 20.85 -1.83
CA LYS A 179 14.02 20.95 -3.12
C LYS A 179 14.90 20.59 -4.32
N ALA A 180 16.20 20.40 -4.09
CA ALA A 180 17.17 20.09 -5.13
C ALA A 180 18.14 18.97 -4.70
N PRO A 181 18.67 18.18 -5.66
CA PRO A 181 19.74 17.24 -5.42
C PRO A 181 20.96 17.92 -4.81
N HIS A 182 21.69 17.20 -3.98
CA HIS A 182 22.95 17.62 -3.34
C HIS A 182 22.89 18.90 -2.49
N PHE A 183 21.68 19.43 -2.23
CA PHE A 183 21.54 20.57 -1.33
C PHE A 183 21.82 20.19 0.14
N VAL A 184 21.32 19.02 0.55
CA VAL A 184 21.51 18.46 1.90
C VAL A 184 21.93 17.00 1.78
N TRP A 185 23.04 16.63 2.39
CA TRP A 185 23.38 15.23 2.64
C TRP A 185 23.17 14.86 4.09
N HIS A 186 22.82 13.60 4.32
CA HIS A 186 22.71 13.02 5.66
C HIS A 186 23.78 11.95 5.81
N THR A 187 24.49 11.97 6.93
CA THR A 187 25.47 10.95 7.28
C THR A 187 25.24 10.45 8.70
N ASP A 188 25.45 9.17 8.91
CA ASP A 188 25.25 8.51 10.19
C ASP A 188 25.94 7.15 10.21
N ILE A 189 26.11 6.58 11.41
CA ILE A 189 26.74 5.29 11.65
C ILE A 189 25.75 4.40 12.39
N THR A 190 25.66 3.15 11.96
CA THR A 190 24.82 2.16 12.65
C THR A 190 25.60 0.93 13.01
N GLU A 191 25.31 0.39 14.18
CA GLU A 191 25.86 -0.89 14.62
C GLU A 191 25.09 -2.05 13.95
N PHE A 192 25.84 -3.04 13.47
CA PHE A 192 25.34 -4.29 12.93
C PHE A 192 26.03 -5.47 13.61
N ARG A 193 25.25 -6.33 14.27
CA ARG A 193 25.73 -7.52 14.96
C ARG A 193 25.32 -8.78 14.22
N VAL A 194 26.30 -9.65 13.96
CA VAL A 194 26.10 -10.96 13.37
C VAL A 194 26.87 -11.97 14.20
N LEU A 195 26.16 -12.96 14.74
CA LEU A 195 26.74 -13.90 15.70
C LEU A 195 27.40 -13.14 16.86
N TRP A 196 28.66 -13.43 17.13
CA TRP A 196 29.46 -12.75 18.18
C TRP A 196 30.22 -11.51 17.68
N LYS A 197 30.17 -11.21 16.37
CA LYS A 197 30.90 -10.08 15.78
C LYS A 197 30.04 -8.83 15.71
N ARG A 198 30.69 -7.70 15.97
CA ARG A 198 30.14 -6.37 15.87
C ARG A 198 30.82 -5.62 14.73
N PHE A 199 30.03 -4.97 13.92
CA PHE A 199 30.47 -4.10 12.83
C PHE A 199 29.80 -2.75 12.94
N GLU A 200 30.47 -1.71 12.50
CA GLU A 200 29.88 -0.39 12.30
C GLU A 200 29.75 -0.13 10.80
N ILE A 201 28.56 0.34 10.37
CA ILE A 201 28.29 0.67 8.98
C ILE A 201 28.01 2.15 8.91
N ALA A 202 28.84 2.87 8.15
CA ALA A 202 28.69 4.29 7.87
C ALA A 202 28.07 4.51 6.50
N ALA A 203 27.17 5.49 6.37
CA ALA A 203 26.50 5.79 5.11
C ALA A 203 26.31 7.28 4.89
N VAL A 204 26.25 7.66 3.61
CA VAL A 204 25.92 9.02 3.14
C VAL A 204 24.75 8.96 2.19
N LEU A 205 23.72 9.75 2.46
CA LEU A 205 22.47 9.82 1.67
C LEU A 205 22.21 11.23 1.17
N ASP A 206 21.79 11.37 -0.08
CA ASP A 206 21.21 12.62 -0.57
C ASP A 206 19.83 12.87 0.05
N GLY A 207 19.63 14.03 0.60
CA GLY A 207 18.41 14.41 1.30
C GLY A 207 17.18 14.58 0.40
N TYR A 208 17.39 14.90 -0.88
CA TYR A 208 16.33 15.08 -1.89
C TYR A 208 15.91 13.75 -2.49
N SER A 209 16.78 13.08 -3.20
CA SER A 209 16.50 11.83 -3.94
C SER A 209 16.46 10.60 -3.04
N ARG A 210 17.03 10.67 -1.85
CA ARG A 210 17.28 9.53 -0.94
C ARG A 210 18.30 8.54 -1.52
N LYS A 211 19.08 8.92 -2.53
CA LYS A 211 20.14 8.10 -3.11
C LYS A 211 21.21 7.83 -2.08
N LEU A 212 21.65 6.59 -2.00
CA LEU A 212 22.79 6.17 -1.21
C LEU A 212 24.05 6.53 -2.00
N LEU A 213 24.80 7.52 -1.53
CA LEU A 213 25.98 8.06 -2.21
C LEU A 213 27.23 7.28 -1.87
N ALA A 214 27.41 6.91 -0.60
CA ALA A 214 28.52 6.07 -0.16
C ALA A 214 28.10 5.22 1.03
N ILE A 215 28.68 4.02 1.16
CA ILE A 215 28.47 3.12 2.28
C ILE A 215 29.74 2.30 2.53
N ARG A 216 30.13 2.18 3.79
CA ARG A 216 31.28 1.34 4.20
C ARG A 216 31.00 0.63 5.52
N VAL A 217 31.58 -0.58 5.64
CA VAL A 217 31.58 -1.35 6.89
C VAL A 217 32.97 -1.34 7.52
N PHE A 218 32.99 -1.41 8.84
CA PHE A 218 34.20 -1.45 9.66
C PHE A 218 34.02 -2.51 10.76
N ASN A 219 35.05 -3.28 11.04
CA ASN A 219 35.10 -4.26 12.14
C ASN A 219 35.51 -3.64 13.49
N ARG A 220 35.66 -2.32 13.54
CA ARG A 220 36.00 -1.48 14.69
C ARG A 220 35.18 -0.20 14.70
N ARG A 221 35.39 0.63 15.72
CA ARG A 221 34.75 1.95 15.77
C ARG A 221 35.25 2.85 14.64
N VAL A 222 34.31 3.49 14.00
CA VAL A 222 34.55 4.43 12.91
C VAL A 222 35.21 5.70 13.46
N THR A 223 36.29 6.12 12.82
CA THR A 223 37.02 7.31 13.16
C THR A 223 36.55 8.54 12.38
N THR A 224 36.96 9.73 12.81
CA THR A 224 36.73 11.00 12.10
C THR A 224 37.30 10.97 10.67
N ASP A 225 38.52 10.43 10.52
CA ASP A 225 39.19 10.35 9.21
C ASP A 225 38.45 9.44 8.23
N GLU A 226 37.89 8.32 8.72
CA GLU A 226 37.09 7.41 7.91
C GLU A 226 35.79 8.05 7.45
N MET A 227 35.13 8.83 8.31
CA MET A 227 33.97 9.61 7.92
C MET A 227 34.30 10.69 6.89
N THR A 228 35.46 11.36 7.06
CA THR A 228 35.93 12.35 6.09
C THR A 228 36.23 11.71 4.72
N ARG A 229 36.83 10.50 4.71
CA ARG A 229 37.07 9.73 3.48
C ARG A 229 35.75 9.33 2.84
N LEU A 230 34.76 8.88 3.63
CA LEU A 230 33.45 8.50 3.11
C LEU A 230 32.72 9.67 2.42
N ILE A 231 32.89 10.91 2.93
CA ILE A 231 32.35 12.11 2.24
C ILE A 231 33.11 12.38 0.93
N LYS A 232 34.43 12.17 0.89
CA LYS A 232 35.23 12.27 -0.33
C LYS A 232 34.76 11.20 -1.37
N ASP A 233 34.58 9.95 -0.95
CA ASP A 233 34.10 8.89 -1.82
C ASP A 233 32.72 9.27 -2.43
N ALA A 234 31.82 9.82 -1.63
CA ALA A 234 30.52 10.31 -2.11
C ALA A 234 30.67 11.47 -3.11
N ARG A 235 31.60 12.40 -2.88
CA ARG A 235 31.93 13.47 -3.82
C ARG A 235 32.47 12.92 -5.14
N ASP A 236 33.39 11.98 -5.08
CA ASP A 236 34.04 11.43 -6.27
C ASP A 236 33.06 10.64 -7.14
N GLN A 237 32.04 10.00 -6.53
CA GLN A 237 30.94 9.35 -7.26
C GLN A 237 29.92 10.32 -7.86
N THR A 238 29.75 11.51 -7.29
CA THR A 238 28.71 12.46 -7.71
C THR A 238 29.23 13.67 -8.47
N GLY A 239 30.53 13.91 -8.38
CA GLY A 239 31.17 15.11 -8.97
C GLY A 239 30.86 16.40 -8.21
N THR A 240 30.17 16.33 -7.04
CA THR A 240 29.72 17.53 -6.32
C THR A 240 29.74 17.34 -4.81
N LEU A 241 29.68 18.45 -4.08
CA LEU A 241 29.58 18.49 -2.63
C LEU A 241 28.23 19.07 -2.18
N PRO A 242 27.72 18.70 -1.00
CA PRO A 242 26.49 19.28 -0.49
C PRO A 242 26.74 20.69 0.07
N ARG A 243 25.71 21.53 0.07
CA ARG A 243 25.75 22.77 0.84
C ARG A 243 25.65 22.53 2.35
N PHE A 244 24.82 21.56 2.77
CA PHE A 244 24.64 21.18 4.16
C PHE A 244 24.88 19.70 4.34
N LEU A 245 25.61 19.34 5.40
CA LEU A 245 25.79 17.95 5.84
C LEU A 245 25.21 17.80 7.23
N ILE A 246 24.21 16.93 7.36
CA ILE A 246 23.53 16.65 8.62
C ILE A 246 24.09 15.35 9.22
N SER A 247 24.51 15.40 10.48
CA SER A 247 24.93 14.23 11.27
C SER A 247 24.28 14.20 12.65
N ASP A 248 24.40 13.07 13.33
CA ASP A 248 24.15 12.97 14.76
C ASP A 248 25.23 13.67 15.61
N ARG A 249 25.22 13.42 16.93
CA ARG A 249 26.21 13.99 17.88
C ARG A 249 27.34 13.03 18.23
N GLY A 250 27.54 11.97 17.49
CA GLY A 250 28.60 11.01 17.71
C GLY A 250 29.97 11.68 17.88
N SER A 251 30.87 11.02 18.58
CA SER A 251 32.23 11.55 18.86
C SER A 251 33.01 11.81 17.57
N GLN A 252 32.79 11.03 16.52
CA GLN A 252 33.40 11.14 15.20
C GLN A 252 32.98 12.40 14.43
N PHE A 253 31.89 13.07 14.83
CA PHE A 253 31.34 14.27 14.18
C PHE A 253 31.64 15.56 14.99
N ARG A 254 32.69 15.55 15.79
CA ARG A 254 33.08 16.71 16.61
C ARG A 254 33.88 17.73 15.79
N GLN A 255 34.65 18.58 16.49
CA GLN A 255 35.32 19.74 15.93
C GLN A 255 36.23 19.44 14.73
N GLN A 256 37.01 18.36 14.78
CA GLN A 256 37.88 17.93 13.68
C GLN A 256 37.11 17.64 12.39
N PHE A 257 35.98 16.94 12.51
CA PHE A 257 35.07 16.66 11.35
C PHE A 257 34.44 17.95 10.84
N ALA A 258 33.96 18.81 11.72
CA ALA A 258 33.35 20.08 11.33
C ALA A 258 34.37 20.97 10.59
N GLU A 259 35.62 20.99 11.03
CA GLU A 259 36.69 21.72 10.35
C GLU A 259 37.00 21.13 8.96
N ALA A 260 37.06 19.79 8.84
CA ALA A 260 37.24 19.12 7.55
C ALA A 260 36.09 19.44 6.57
N CYS A 261 34.87 19.57 7.06
CA CYS A 261 33.72 20.01 6.26
C CYS A 261 33.86 21.49 5.84
N ARG A 262 34.26 22.37 6.79
CA ARG A 262 34.44 23.81 6.54
C ARG A 262 35.47 24.09 5.45
N VAL A 263 36.59 23.39 5.48
CA VAL A 263 37.65 23.49 4.46
C VAL A 263 37.14 23.12 3.07
N GLN A 264 36.14 22.21 2.99
CA GLN A 264 35.49 21.79 1.73
C GLN A 264 34.30 22.68 1.35
N GLY A 265 34.00 23.74 2.09
CA GLY A 265 32.87 24.63 1.84
C GLY A 265 31.49 24.03 2.27
N ILE A 266 31.48 22.97 3.08
CA ILE A 266 30.27 22.29 3.57
C ILE A 266 29.87 22.88 4.91
N ILE A 267 28.61 23.26 5.06
CA ILE A 267 28.01 23.66 6.34
C ILE A 267 27.60 22.42 7.10
N HIS A 268 28.35 22.04 8.12
CA HIS A 268 28.04 20.88 8.97
C HIS A 268 26.98 21.23 10.02
N VAL A 269 25.88 20.50 10.02
CA VAL A 269 24.75 20.67 10.95
C VAL A 269 24.61 19.45 11.83
N ARG A 270 24.97 19.60 13.13
CA ARG A 270 24.78 18.53 14.13
C ARG A 270 23.38 18.60 14.70
N CYS A 271 22.62 17.49 14.62
CA CYS A 271 21.25 17.41 15.13
C CYS A 271 21.18 17.78 16.62
N LYS A 272 20.28 18.71 17.00
CA LYS A 272 19.98 19.01 18.40
C LYS A 272 19.15 17.86 19.01
N VAL A 273 19.26 17.64 20.35
CA VAL A 273 18.60 16.54 21.08
C VAL A 273 17.08 16.44 20.86
N ARG A 274 16.43 17.55 20.52
CA ARG A 274 14.96 17.60 20.30
C ARG A 274 14.54 17.65 18.83
N VAL A 275 15.47 17.63 17.87
CA VAL A 275 15.17 17.71 16.42
C VAL A 275 15.61 16.42 15.72
N TRP A 276 15.22 15.27 16.29
CA TRP A 276 15.46 13.93 15.74
C TRP A 276 14.92 13.75 14.30
N GLN A 277 13.95 14.57 13.91
CA GLN A 277 13.34 14.55 12.58
C GLN A 277 14.34 14.81 11.44
N LEU A 278 15.41 15.58 11.70
CA LEU A 278 16.47 15.84 10.71
C LEU A 278 17.21 14.55 10.31
N ASN A 279 17.36 13.60 11.24
CA ASN A 279 18.06 12.33 10.99
C ASN A 279 17.14 11.16 10.59
N ALA A 280 15.83 11.37 10.65
CA ALA A 280 14.82 10.33 10.38
C ALA A 280 14.95 9.66 8.99
N LYS A 281 15.60 10.35 8.03
CA LYS A 281 15.80 9.83 6.66
C LYS A 281 16.82 8.70 6.64
N ILE A 282 17.98 8.92 7.26
CA ILE A 282 19.05 7.94 7.31
C ILE A 282 18.73 6.81 8.30
N GLU A 283 18.01 7.09 9.38
CA GLU A 283 17.51 6.06 10.29
C GLU A 283 16.57 5.07 9.58
N ARG A 284 15.67 5.60 8.73
CA ARG A 284 14.78 4.76 7.92
C ARG A 284 15.54 3.95 6.89
N PHE A 285 16.60 4.51 6.31
CA PHE A 285 17.51 3.81 5.44
C PHE A 285 18.18 2.64 6.18
N PHE A 286 18.78 2.87 7.34
CA PHE A 286 19.41 1.81 8.13
C PHE A 286 18.45 0.71 8.57
N ARG A 287 17.19 1.04 8.84
CA ARG A 287 16.17 0.03 9.11
C ARG A 287 15.95 -0.90 7.91
N THR A 288 15.91 -0.34 6.71
CA THR A 288 15.81 -1.12 5.47
C THR A 288 17.06 -1.97 5.25
N LEU A 289 18.24 -1.40 5.44
CA LEU A 289 19.52 -2.10 5.30
C LEU A 289 19.63 -3.29 6.27
N LYS A 290 19.33 -3.07 7.54
CA LYS A 290 19.38 -4.13 8.56
C LYS A 290 18.38 -5.25 8.32
N SER A 291 17.19 -4.92 7.84
CA SER A 291 16.18 -5.91 7.45
C SER A 291 16.68 -6.82 6.35
N TRP A 292 17.40 -6.25 5.39
CA TRP A 292 17.96 -6.98 4.28
C TRP A 292 19.21 -7.80 4.65
N LEU A 293 20.15 -7.24 5.44
CA LEU A 293 21.42 -7.90 5.81
C LEU A 293 21.23 -9.14 6.68
N ARG A 294 20.33 -9.10 7.67
CA ARG A 294 20.19 -10.10 8.75
C ARG A 294 20.14 -11.57 8.29
N PRO A 295 19.47 -11.93 7.19
CA PRO A 295 19.36 -13.34 6.78
C PRO A 295 20.48 -13.84 5.87
N SER A 296 21.48 -13.02 5.51
CA SER A 296 22.39 -13.29 4.38
C SER A 296 23.84 -13.62 4.75
N CYS A 297 24.23 -13.48 6.04
CA CYS A 297 25.63 -13.57 6.43
C CYS A 297 25.91 -14.84 7.26
N PHE A 298 26.40 -15.90 6.61
CA PHE A 298 26.85 -17.13 7.30
C PHE A 298 28.24 -16.94 7.95
N ILE A 299 29.17 -16.26 7.30
CA ILE A 299 30.50 -15.98 7.84
C ILE A 299 30.76 -14.48 7.77
N PRO A 300 30.67 -13.76 8.91
CA PRO A 300 30.82 -12.33 8.92
C PRO A 300 32.27 -11.91 8.86
N THR A 301 32.75 -11.57 7.67
CA THR A 301 34.02 -10.84 7.45
C THR A 301 33.69 -9.44 6.90
N GLU A 302 34.57 -8.48 7.18
CA GLU A 302 34.41 -7.10 6.68
C GLU A 302 34.26 -7.07 5.15
N ALA A 303 35.15 -7.79 4.44
CA ALA A 303 35.13 -7.86 2.98
C ALA A 303 33.79 -8.41 2.43
N ARG A 304 33.28 -9.51 3.00
CA ARG A 304 31.98 -10.08 2.54
C ARG A 304 30.81 -9.18 2.84
N ILE A 305 30.82 -8.51 3.99
CA ILE A 305 29.75 -7.55 4.30
C ILE A 305 29.83 -6.36 3.33
N GLN A 306 31.06 -5.86 3.01
CA GLN A 306 31.23 -4.77 2.05
C GLN A 306 30.72 -5.15 0.66
N GLU A 307 31.07 -6.31 0.16
CA GLU A 307 30.55 -6.83 -1.12
C GLU A 307 29.01 -6.83 -1.15
N ARG A 308 28.40 -7.29 -0.07
CA ARG A 308 26.92 -7.25 0.06
C ARG A 308 26.38 -5.83 0.12
N LEU A 309 27.06 -4.90 0.77
CA LEU A 309 26.67 -3.49 0.80
C LEU A 309 26.74 -2.84 -0.58
N ASP A 310 27.74 -3.20 -1.39
CA ASP A 310 27.89 -2.69 -2.76
C ASP A 310 26.75 -3.19 -3.66
N GLU A 311 26.38 -4.48 -3.56
CA GLU A 311 25.21 -5.03 -4.24
C GLU A 311 23.91 -4.33 -3.79
N PHE A 312 23.77 -4.13 -2.48
CA PHE A 312 22.62 -3.43 -1.91
C PHE A 312 22.54 -1.99 -2.41
N GLN A 313 23.69 -1.26 -2.52
CA GLN A 313 23.72 0.11 -3.02
C GLN A 313 23.17 0.20 -4.45
N ILE A 314 23.59 -0.71 -5.34
CA ILE A 314 23.09 -0.78 -6.72
C ILE A 314 21.57 -1.00 -6.71
N TRP A 315 21.11 -2.06 -6.03
CA TRP A 315 19.69 -2.36 -5.96
C TRP A 315 18.88 -1.22 -5.35
N TYR A 316 19.37 -0.64 -4.26
CA TYR A 316 18.69 0.43 -3.55
C TYR A 316 18.53 1.69 -4.40
N ASN A 317 19.50 2.01 -5.23
CA ASN A 317 19.51 3.20 -6.08
C ASN A 317 18.78 3.01 -7.41
N GLU A 318 18.98 1.86 -8.09
CA GLU A 318 18.55 1.65 -9.47
C GLU A 318 17.20 0.95 -9.59
N TYR A 319 16.88 0.04 -8.66
CA TYR A 319 15.72 -0.84 -8.82
C TYR A 319 14.62 -0.61 -7.80
N ARG A 320 14.98 -0.19 -6.58
CA ARG A 320 13.99 0.00 -5.53
C ARG A 320 13.21 1.30 -5.69
N VAL A 321 11.90 1.20 -5.93
CA VAL A 321 10.98 2.36 -5.95
C VAL A 321 10.79 2.92 -4.55
N HIS A 322 10.81 4.25 -4.41
CA HIS A 322 10.72 4.94 -3.13
C HIS A 322 9.37 5.61 -2.89
N GLY A 323 8.88 5.48 -1.65
CA GLY A 323 7.55 6.00 -1.31
C GLY A 323 7.41 7.52 -1.18
N ALA A 324 8.53 8.27 -1.11
CA ALA A 324 8.50 9.73 -1.12
C ALA A 324 8.49 10.30 -2.54
N HIS A 325 8.89 9.50 -3.53
CA HIS A 325 8.96 9.87 -4.94
C HIS A 325 8.17 8.81 -5.72
N PRO A 326 6.85 8.95 -5.82
CA PRO A 326 6.01 7.95 -6.46
C PRO A 326 6.47 7.65 -7.89
N ALA A 327 6.54 6.36 -8.21
CA ALA A 327 6.95 5.83 -9.51
C ALA A 327 8.44 5.95 -9.88
N HIS A 328 9.28 6.54 -9.05
CA HIS A 328 10.71 6.72 -9.36
C HIS A 328 11.61 5.87 -8.47
N THR A 329 12.71 5.38 -9.03
CA THR A 329 13.87 4.95 -8.27
C THR A 329 14.63 6.18 -7.76
N ARG A 330 15.61 6.01 -6.91
CA ARG A 330 16.37 7.14 -6.37
C ARG A 330 17.23 7.80 -7.42
N ASN A 331 17.76 7.00 -8.34
CA ASN A 331 18.55 7.49 -9.46
C ASN A 331 17.70 8.28 -10.45
N GLU A 332 16.52 7.76 -10.82
CA GLU A 332 15.56 8.47 -11.67
C GLU A 332 15.12 9.81 -11.06
N GLN A 333 14.91 9.84 -9.73
CA GLN A 333 14.59 11.08 -9.03
C GLN A 333 15.75 12.08 -9.03
N LEU A 334 16.99 11.60 -8.91
CA LEU A 334 18.18 12.45 -8.96
C LEU A 334 18.32 13.11 -10.34
N VAL A 335 18.09 12.33 -11.40
CA VAL A 335 18.18 12.79 -12.81
C VAL A 335 16.97 13.61 -13.25
N GLY A 336 15.86 13.55 -12.50
CA GLY A 336 14.65 14.33 -12.80
C GLY A 336 13.76 13.75 -13.90
N ILE A 337 13.76 12.42 -14.07
CA ILE A 337 12.88 11.75 -15.03
C ILE A 337 11.41 12.00 -14.67
N LYS A 338 10.60 12.46 -15.63
CA LYS A 338 9.15 12.63 -15.47
C LYS A 338 8.41 11.39 -15.90
N ARG A 339 7.34 11.04 -15.17
CA ARG A 339 6.43 9.93 -15.48
C ARG A 339 4.99 10.38 -15.29
N ASP A 340 4.18 10.20 -16.32
CA ASP A 340 2.75 10.53 -16.32
C ASP A 340 1.94 9.23 -16.36
N PRO A 341 1.52 8.70 -15.18
CA PRO A 341 0.73 7.48 -15.14
C PRO A 341 -0.69 7.72 -15.64
N VAL A 342 -1.15 6.85 -16.54
CA VAL A 342 -2.49 6.87 -17.10
C VAL A 342 -3.50 6.30 -16.08
N ARG A 343 -4.68 6.89 -15.99
CA ARG A 343 -5.77 6.30 -15.20
C ARG A 343 -6.38 5.12 -15.95
N PHE A 344 -6.67 4.02 -15.23
CA PHE A 344 -7.28 2.82 -15.78
C PHE A 344 -8.61 3.08 -16.54
N THR A 345 -9.32 4.16 -16.20
CA THR A 345 -10.55 4.59 -16.86
C THR A 345 -10.34 5.05 -18.31
N GLN A 346 -9.10 5.32 -18.72
CA GLN A 346 -8.77 5.79 -20.07
C GLN A 346 -8.58 4.65 -21.08
N TRP A 347 -8.66 3.40 -20.66
CA TRP A 347 -8.52 2.24 -21.56
C TRP A 347 -9.75 1.93 -22.43
N GLY A 348 -10.85 2.68 -22.27
CA GLY A 348 -11.95 2.74 -23.24
C GLY A 348 -12.55 1.43 -23.74
N GLY A 349 -12.53 0.37 -22.94
CA GLY A 349 -13.08 -0.95 -23.35
C GLY A 349 -12.09 -1.84 -24.12
N VAL A 350 -10.83 -1.44 -24.25
CA VAL A 350 -9.75 -2.29 -24.77
C VAL A 350 -9.22 -3.20 -23.63
N GLU A 351 -9.07 -4.49 -23.90
CA GLU A 351 -8.47 -5.43 -22.95
C GLU A 351 -6.95 -5.33 -23.00
N PRO A 352 -6.25 -4.80 -21.99
CA PRO A 352 -4.81 -4.76 -21.99
C PRO A 352 -4.22 -6.13 -21.69
N SER A 353 -3.16 -6.49 -22.41
CA SER A 353 -2.32 -7.63 -22.06
C SER A 353 -1.26 -7.18 -21.04
N ILE A 354 -1.30 -7.72 -19.83
CA ILE A 354 -0.39 -7.36 -18.75
C ILE A 354 0.56 -8.54 -18.47
N ARG A 355 1.85 -8.28 -18.58
CA ARG A 355 2.89 -9.23 -18.21
C ARG A 355 3.65 -8.73 -16.99
N ILE A 356 3.85 -9.60 -16.01
CA ILE A 356 4.55 -9.31 -14.77
C ILE A 356 5.73 -10.27 -14.65
N ASP A 357 6.94 -9.73 -14.62
CA ASP A 357 8.18 -10.50 -14.46
C ASP A 357 8.90 -10.04 -13.18
N ARG A 358 9.30 -10.99 -12.34
CA ARG A 358 10.16 -10.76 -11.18
C ARG A 358 11.57 -11.23 -11.54
N GLN A 359 12.53 -10.32 -11.53
CA GLN A 359 13.93 -10.61 -11.82
C GLN A 359 14.80 -10.30 -10.61
N SER A 360 15.63 -11.24 -10.20
CA SER A 360 16.61 -11.00 -9.14
C SER A 360 17.84 -10.30 -9.69
N THR A 361 18.37 -9.36 -8.93
CA THR A 361 19.61 -8.67 -9.26
C THR A 361 20.78 -9.55 -8.84
N ARG A 362 21.68 -9.85 -9.76
CA ARG A 362 22.88 -10.70 -9.53
C ARG A 362 22.57 -12.05 -8.85
N GLY A 363 21.39 -12.62 -9.11
CA GLY A 363 21.01 -13.92 -8.55
C GLY A 363 20.52 -13.93 -7.10
N ASP A 364 20.55 -12.80 -6.39
CA ASP A 364 20.00 -12.74 -5.03
C ASP A 364 18.47 -12.59 -5.07
N PRO A 365 17.70 -13.56 -4.57
CA PRO A 365 16.25 -13.53 -4.58
C PRO A 365 15.63 -12.40 -3.72
N LYS A 366 16.40 -11.76 -2.84
CA LYS A 366 15.97 -10.62 -2.04
C LYS A 366 16.19 -9.29 -2.73
N LEU A 367 17.14 -9.23 -3.64
CA LEU A 367 17.42 -8.07 -4.47
C LEU A 367 16.70 -8.25 -5.81
N PHE A 368 15.41 -8.06 -5.81
CA PHE A 368 14.63 -8.20 -7.02
C PHE A 368 14.02 -6.87 -7.48
N HIS A 369 13.70 -6.81 -8.75
CA HIS A 369 12.85 -5.78 -9.31
C HIS A 369 11.67 -6.40 -10.06
N LEU A 370 10.59 -5.66 -10.10
CA LEU A 370 9.35 -6.06 -10.72
C LEU A 370 9.16 -5.29 -12.02
N TYR A 371 9.09 -6.01 -13.13
CA TYR A 371 8.72 -5.48 -14.42
C TYR A 371 7.25 -5.73 -14.69
N ILE A 372 6.50 -4.66 -14.96
CA ILE A 372 5.11 -4.73 -15.39
C ILE A 372 5.06 -4.10 -16.79
N LYS A 373 4.79 -4.92 -17.80
CA LYS A 373 4.58 -4.47 -19.18
C LYS A 373 3.10 -4.54 -19.52
N ILE A 374 2.57 -3.43 -20.02
CA ILE A 374 1.18 -3.32 -20.46
C ILE A 374 1.23 -3.12 -21.98
N LYS A 375 0.54 -4.00 -22.70
CA LYS A 375 0.29 -3.83 -24.14
C LYS A 375 -1.20 -3.70 -24.33
N GLU A 376 -1.63 -2.62 -24.95
CA GLU A 376 -2.99 -2.49 -25.45
C GLU A 376 -3.13 -3.43 -26.65
N ARG A 377 -4.14 -4.31 -26.63
CA ARG A 377 -4.51 -5.07 -27.81
C ARG A 377 -5.27 -4.10 -28.72
N GLU A 378 -4.72 -3.83 -29.91
CA GLU A 378 -5.49 -3.21 -30.96
C GLU A 378 -6.76 -4.06 -31.18
N LYS A 379 -7.91 -3.38 -31.27
CA LYS A 379 -9.14 -4.06 -31.71
C LYS A 379 -8.82 -4.64 -33.09
N ALA A 380 -8.98 -5.95 -33.22
CA ALA A 380 -8.99 -6.55 -34.54
C ALA A 380 -10.01 -5.80 -35.41
N PRO A 381 -9.68 -5.50 -36.69
CA PRO A 381 -10.51 -4.71 -37.58
C PRO A 381 -11.91 -5.34 -37.79
#